data_43dfdb570bd7e682afb596837a18e450
#
_entry.id   43dfdb570bd7e682afb596837a18e450
#
_cell.length_a   1.000
_cell.length_b   1.000
_cell.length_c   1.000
_cell.angle_alpha   90.00
_cell.angle_beta   90.00
_cell.angle_gamma   90.00
#
_symmetry.space_group_name_H-M   'P 1'
#
loop_
_entity.id
_entity.type
_entity.pdbx_description
1 polymer ?
#
loop_
_entity_poly.entity_id
_entity_poly.type
_entity_poly.pdbx_seq_one_letter_code
_entity_poly.pdbx_strand_id
1 'polypeptide(L)'
;MENPMNILVVEDERNLADAIVQILKGGGFNAEAAYDGNAGLSSALSGMYDAVVMDVMLPGKDGVQIVHELRHEGNSVPVLMLTARTSTSDKVEALDAGADDYMTKPFEDAELLARLRALTRRQGDVVIDEVSFADLTLDLATHDLSCNDNSVHLSGKEFEVLKMLMGSTARVVSKQDLLVRVWGTDGEASENSVEAYISFLRKKLGHIHSKVQITTLRMLGYRLEEFDLPRE
;
A
#
# COMPACT_ATOMS: atom_id res chain seq x y z
N MET A 1 1.05 -17.52 4.28
CA MET A 1 1.96 -16.37 4.45
C MET A 1 2.60 -16.15 3.11
N GLU A 2 2.27 -15.05 2.44
CA GLU A 2 2.93 -14.69 1.19
C GLU A 2 4.41 -14.39 1.46
N ASN A 3 5.30 -14.85 0.59
CA ASN A 3 6.71 -14.50 0.68
C ASN A 3 6.86 -12.99 0.42
N PRO A 4 7.62 -12.26 1.24
CA PRO A 4 7.85 -10.84 1.00
C PRO A 4 8.52 -10.65 -0.37
N MET A 5 8.06 -9.64 -1.12
CA MET A 5 8.61 -9.25 -2.42
C MET A 5 10.07 -8.81 -2.28
N ASN A 6 10.92 -9.21 -3.22
CA ASN A 6 12.34 -8.89 -3.25
C ASN A 6 12.59 -7.63 -4.08
N ILE A 7 13.13 -6.60 -3.50
CA ILE A 7 13.41 -5.32 -4.15
C ILE A 7 14.92 -5.11 -4.25
N LEU A 8 15.40 -4.81 -5.46
CA LEU A 8 16.77 -4.35 -5.68
C LEU A 8 16.82 -2.83 -5.59
N VAL A 9 17.75 -2.29 -4.82
CA VAL A 9 18.05 -0.85 -4.76
C VAL A 9 19.40 -0.61 -5.44
N VAL A 10 19.43 0.21 -6.49
CA VAL A 10 20.65 0.57 -7.22
C VAL A 10 20.94 2.05 -6.99
N GLU A 11 21.91 2.35 -6.14
CA GLU A 11 22.23 3.68 -5.64
C GLU A 11 23.70 3.71 -5.25
N ASP A 12 24.48 4.68 -5.73
CA ASP A 12 25.91 4.75 -5.47
C ASP A 12 26.25 5.39 -4.10
N GLU A 13 25.37 6.23 -3.59
CA GLU A 13 25.51 6.78 -2.24
C GLU A 13 25.10 5.72 -1.20
N ARG A 14 26.11 5.04 -0.63
CA ARG A 14 25.90 3.91 0.30
C ARG A 14 24.95 4.22 1.46
N ASN A 15 25.09 5.41 2.08
CA ASN A 15 24.23 5.78 3.21
C ASN A 15 22.77 5.90 2.79
N LEU A 16 22.51 6.43 1.59
CA LEU A 16 21.15 6.55 1.05
C LEU A 16 20.62 5.18 0.62
N ALA A 17 21.41 4.36 -0.06
CA ALA A 17 21.04 3.00 -0.43
C ALA A 17 20.64 2.18 0.81
N ASP A 18 21.46 2.20 1.87
CA ASP A 18 21.21 1.48 3.11
C ASP A 18 19.95 2.02 3.82
N ALA A 19 19.73 3.34 3.81
CA ALA A 19 18.50 3.94 4.36
C ALA A 19 17.25 3.47 3.60
N ILE A 20 17.29 3.48 2.26
CA ILE A 20 16.19 2.97 1.42
C ILE A 20 15.92 1.49 1.73
N VAL A 21 16.95 0.66 1.81
CA VAL A 21 16.82 -0.77 2.19
C VAL A 21 16.14 -0.92 3.55
N GLN A 22 16.47 -0.09 4.55
CA GLN A 22 15.81 -0.13 5.86
C GLN A 22 14.33 0.28 5.79
N ILE A 23 14.00 1.34 5.04
CA ILE A 23 12.61 1.77 4.80
C ILE A 23 11.81 0.64 4.17
N LEU A 24 12.35 -0.02 3.14
CA LEU A 24 11.69 -1.12 2.44
C LEU A 24 11.46 -2.33 3.35
N LYS A 25 12.47 -2.72 4.15
CA LYS A 25 12.33 -3.79 5.14
C LYS A 25 11.28 -3.45 6.20
N GLY A 26 11.26 -2.22 6.68
CA GLY A 26 10.21 -1.72 7.58
C GLY A 26 8.81 -1.73 6.95
N GLY A 27 8.72 -1.60 5.64
CA GLY A 27 7.49 -1.67 4.84
C GLY A 27 7.05 -3.09 4.45
N GLY A 28 7.77 -4.14 4.90
CA GLY A 28 7.41 -5.55 4.67
C GLY A 28 8.00 -6.16 3.40
N PHE A 29 8.95 -5.50 2.73
CA PHE A 29 9.69 -6.02 1.60
C PHE A 29 11.00 -6.70 2.05
N ASN A 30 11.53 -7.64 1.25
CA ASN A 30 12.94 -7.94 1.27
C ASN A 30 13.68 -6.94 0.38
N ALA A 31 14.84 -6.44 0.79
CA ALA A 31 15.58 -5.48 -0.02
C ALA A 31 17.07 -5.68 0.09
N GLU A 32 17.77 -5.52 -1.03
CA GLU A 32 19.24 -5.57 -1.16
C GLU A 32 19.72 -4.38 -2.00
N ALA A 33 20.95 -3.94 -1.76
CA ALA A 33 21.54 -2.81 -2.46
C ALA A 33 22.68 -3.24 -3.42
N ALA A 34 22.71 -2.59 -4.59
CA ALA A 34 23.86 -2.55 -5.50
C ALA A 34 24.33 -1.08 -5.57
N TYR A 35 25.65 -0.86 -5.56
CA TYR A 35 26.23 0.48 -5.40
C TYR A 35 26.88 1.02 -6.68
N ASP A 36 26.66 0.39 -7.81
CA ASP A 36 27.09 0.84 -9.14
C ASP A 36 26.18 0.27 -10.23
N GLY A 37 26.19 0.92 -11.40
CA GLY A 37 25.30 0.54 -12.49
C GLY A 37 25.57 -0.85 -13.09
N ASN A 38 26.81 -1.34 -13.10
CA ASN A 38 27.11 -2.65 -13.66
C ASN A 38 26.65 -3.78 -12.73
N ALA A 39 26.89 -3.63 -11.42
CA ALA A 39 26.37 -4.55 -10.41
C ALA A 39 24.83 -4.53 -10.39
N GLY A 40 24.22 -3.34 -10.49
CA GLY A 40 22.76 -3.15 -10.58
C GLY A 40 22.15 -3.89 -11.76
N LEU A 41 22.70 -3.71 -12.96
CA LEU A 41 22.24 -4.41 -14.18
C LEU A 41 22.36 -5.93 -14.03
N SER A 42 23.53 -6.42 -13.58
CA SER A 42 23.76 -7.85 -13.40
C SER A 42 22.76 -8.47 -12.42
N SER A 43 22.48 -7.77 -11.31
CA SER A 43 21.51 -8.21 -10.32
C SER A 43 20.09 -8.18 -10.87
N ALA A 44 19.67 -7.12 -11.57
CA ALA A 44 18.34 -7.01 -12.15
C ALA A 44 18.07 -8.10 -13.22
N LEU A 45 19.08 -8.49 -13.98
CA LEU A 45 18.97 -9.58 -14.96
C LEU A 45 18.87 -10.98 -14.34
N SER A 46 19.20 -11.15 -13.06
CA SER A 46 19.18 -12.46 -12.40
C SER A 46 17.78 -13.08 -12.27
N GLY A 47 16.70 -12.28 -12.40
CA GLY A 47 15.32 -12.72 -12.21
C GLY A 47 14.92 -12.96 -10.74
N MET A 48 15.76 -12.55 -9.78
CA MET A 48 15.50 -12.76 -8.34
C MET A 48 14.68 -11.64 -7.70
N TYR A 49 14.44 -10.53 -8.41
CA TYR A 49 13.78 -9.36 -7.86
C TYR A 49 12.41 -9.12 -8.52
N ASP A 50 11.45 -8.71 -7.70
CA ASP A 50 10.09 -8.39 -8.10
C ASP A 50 9.95 -6.93 -8.58
N ALA A 51 10.85 -6.04 -8.14
CA ALA A 51 11.01 -4.68 -8.65
C ALA A 51 12.42 -4.12 -8.38
N VAL A 52 12.77 -3.04 -9.08
CA VAL A 52 14.03 -2.32 -8.93
C VAL A 52 13.74 -0.86 -8.60
N VAL A 53 14.39 -0.32 -7.57
CA VAL A 53 14.53 1.12 -7.31
C VAL A 53 15.90 1.54 -7.83
N MET A 54 15.96 2.51 -8.74
CA MET A 54 17.17 2.82 -9.47
C MET A 54 17.44 4.33 -9.55
N ASP A 55 18.62 4.77 -9.12
CA ASP A 55 19.04 6.13 -9.42
C ASP A 55 19.40 6.26 -10.91
N VAL A 56 19.16 7.44 -11.46
CA VAL A 56 19.61 7.81 -12.82
C VAL A 56 21.12 8.00 -12.84
N MET A 57 21.68 8.70 -11.84
CA MET A 57 23.10 9.10 -11.84
C MET A 57 23.98 8.07 -11.13
N LEU A 58 24.31 7.00 -11.84
CA LEU A 58 25.17 5.93 -11.33
C LEU A 58 26.55 5.96 -11.99
N PRO A 59 27.63 5.60 -11.29
CA PRO A 59 28.93 5.45 -11.88
C PRO A 59 28.99 4.25 -12.84
N GLY A 60 29.70 4.42 -13.93
CA GLY A 60 29.90 3.39 -14.97
C GLY A 60 28.77 3.35 -15.99
N LYS A 61 27.58 2.96 -15.64
CA LYS A 61 26.40 2.93 -16.51
C LYS A 61 25.25 3.64 -15.82
N ASP A 62 24.66 4.66 -16.47
CA ASP A 62 23.54 5.39 -15.88
C ASP A 62 22.24 4.57 -15.85
N GLY A 63 21.31 4.98 -14.96
CA GLY A 63 20.08 4.23 -14.74
C GLY A 63 19.17 4.14 -15.96
N VAL A 64 19.14 5.17 -16.82
CA VAL A 64 18.33 5.17 -18.06
C VAL A 64 18.88 4.15 -19.06
N GLN A 65 20.21 4.08 -19.19
CA GLN A 65 20.88 3.07 -20.02
C GLN A 65 20.62 1.65 -19.50
N ILE A 66 20.62 1.46 -18.18
CA ILE A 66 20.33 0.16 -17.56
C ILE A 66 18.90 -0.27 -17.89
N VAL A 67 17.92 0.62 -17.72
CA VAL A 67 16.52 0.33 -18.05
C VAL A 67 16.37 -0.06 -19.52
N HIS A 68 16.95 0.72 -20.42
CA HIS A 68 16.92 0.42 -21.85
C HIS A 68 17.51 -0.97 -22.16
N GLU A 69 18.64 -1.33 -21.54
CA GLU A 69 19.29 -2.64 -21.73
C GLU A 69 18.44 -3.77 -21.14
N LEU A 70 17.84 -3.61 -19.96
CA LEU A 70 16.91 -4.57 -19.39
C LEU A 70 15.76 -4.87 -20.36
N ARG A 71 15.15 -3.84 -20.94
CA ARG A 71 14.05 -3.99 -21.90
C ARG A 71 14.50 -4.65 -23.21
N HIS A 72 15.70 -4.31 -23.68
CA HIS A 72 16.29 -4.94 -24.87
C HIS A 72 16.54 -6.45 -24.66
N GLU A 73 16.96 -6.86 -23.46
CA GLU A 73 17.13 -8.27 -23.08
C GLU A 73 15.79 -8.99 -22.77
N GLY A 74 14.66 -8.33 -22.98
CA GLY A 74 13.32 -8.88 -22.71
C GLY A 74 12.96 -8.97 -21.22
N ASN A 75 13.74 -8.36 -20.36
CA ASN A 75 13.45 -8.31 -18.92
C ASN A 75 12.40 -7.24 -18.64
N SER A 76 11.26 -7.68 -18.08
CA SER A 76 10.11 -6.83 -17.76
C SER A 76 10.01 -6.50 -16.26
N VAL A 77 11.08 -6.69 -15.48
CA VAL A 77 11.08 -6.32 -14.06
C VAL A 77 10.63 -4.85 -13.91
N PRO A 78 9.66 -4.54 -13.03
CA PRO A 78 9.23 -3.17 -12.80
C PRO A 78 10.36 -2.31 -12.25
N VAL A 79 10.54 -1.10 -12.81
CA VAL A 79 11.59 -0.17 -12.41
C VAL A 79 10.98 1.16 -11.96
N LEU A 80 11.26 1.55 -10.72
CA LEU A 80 11.02 2.89 -10.17
C LEU A 80 12.32 3.69 -10.25
N MET A 81 12.35 4.73 -11.09
CA MET A 81 13.48 5.67 -11.11
C MET A 81 13.39 6.62 -9.92
N LEU A 82 14.45 6.71 -9.13
CA LEU A 82 14.56 7.56 -7.96
C LEU A 82 15.77 8.48 -8.09
N THR A 83 15.57 9.78 -8.35
CA THR A 83 16.67 10.67 -8.76
C THR A 83 16.48 12.12 -8.32
N ALA A 84 17.58 12.88 -8.25
CA ALA A 84 17.57 14.32 -8.03
C ALA A 84 17.16 15.13 -9.27
N ARG A 85 17.08 14.53 -10.46
CA ARG A 85 16.64 15.23 -11.68
C ARG A 85 15.13 15.50 -11.61
N THR A 86 14.75 16.77 -11.81
CA THR A 86 13.34 17.21 -11.64
C THR A 86 12.69 17.71 -12.92
N SER A 87 13.46 17.83 -14.02
CA SER A 87 12.92 18.37 -15.27
C SER A 87 11.90 17.42 -15.91
N THR A 88 10.93 17.98 -16.62
CA THR A 88 9.96 17.17 -17.37
C THR A 88 10.63 16.33 -18.46
N SER A 89 11.70 16.84 -19.08
CA SER A 89 12.49 16.12 -20.09
C SER A 89 13.14 14.87 -19.53
N ASP A 90 13.73 14.95 -18.31
CA ASP A 90 14.37 13.79 -17.68
C ASP A 90 13.33 12.68 -17.34
N LYS A 91 12.12 13.10 -16.90
CA LYS A 91 11.03 12.16 -16.63
C LYS A 91 10.57 11.44 -17.89
N VAL A 92 10.40 12.20 -18.98
CA VAL A 92 9.99 11.64 -20.28
C VAL A 92 11.06 10.67 -20.78
N GLU A 93 12.34 11.05 -20.73
CA GLU A 93 13.46 10.20 -21.16
C GLU A 93 13.48 8.86 -20.40
N ALA A 94 13.32 8.89 -19.08
CA ALA A 94 13.32 7.68 -18.26
C ALA A 94 12.12 6.76 -18.57
N LEU A 95 10.92 7.34 -18.75
CA LEU A 95 9.70 6.57 -19.08
C LEU A 95 9.78 6.00 -20.52
N ASP A 96 10.28 6.78 -21.48
CA ASP A 96 10.48 6.34 -22.87
C ASP A 96 11.55 5.23 -22.97
N ALA A 97 12.53 5.22 -22.07
CA ALA A 97 13.50 4.12 -21.94
C ALA A 97 12.89 2.83 -21.39
N GLY A 98 11.68 2.89 -20.85
CA GLY A 98 10.92 1.74 -20.33
C GLY A 98 10.87 1.64 -18.80
N ALA A 99 11.15 2.71 -18.05
CA ALA A 99 10.86 2.78 -16.64
C ALA A 99 9.32 2.79 -16.40
N ASP A 100 8.87 2.15 -15.33
CA ASP A 100 7.43 2.01 -15.04
C ASP A 100 6.91 3.17 -14.18
N ASP A 101 7.77 3.80 -13.37
CA ASP A 101 7.43 5.01 -12.60
C ASP A 101 8.69 5.84 -12.32
N TYR A 102 8.49 7.08 -11.87
CA TYR A 102 9.54 8.05 -11.63
C TYR A 102 9.24 8.87 -10.37
N MET A 103 10.21 8.97 -9.46
CA MET A 103 10.11 9.71 -8.21
C MET A 103 11.33 10.60 -7.98
N THR A 104 11.13 11.82 -7.47
CA THR A 104 12.21 12.78 -7.25
C THR A 104 12.71 12.74 -5.81
N LYS A 105 14.03 12.93 -5.62
CA LYS A 105 14.65 13.20 -4.33
C LYS A 105 14.54 14.71 -4.02
N PRO A 106 14.23 15.12 -2.75
CA PRO A 106 13.89 14.28 -1.60
C PRO A 106 12.48 13.71 -1.69
N PHE A 107 12.24 12.59 -1.03
CA PHE A 107 10.96 11.86 -1.04
C PHE A 107 10.52 11.50 0.39
N GLU A 108 9.24 11.19 0.53
CA GLU A 108 8.67 10.67 1.76
C GLU A 108 8.65 9.14 1.73
N ASP A 109 8.98 8.48 2.85
CA ASP A 109 9.00 7.01 2.98
C ASP A 109 7.67 6.39 2.57
N ALA A 110 6.57 7.02 2.97
CA ALA A 110 5.22 6.56 2.64
C ALA A 110 4.95 6.57 1.12
N GLU A 111 5.47 7.56 0.37
CA GLU A 111 5.34 7.64 -1.08
C GLU A 111 6.13 6.52 -1.76
N LEU A 112 7.40 6.30 -1.36
CA LEU A 112 8.24 5.22 -1.89
C LEU A 112 7.56 3.86 -1.73
N LEU A 113 7.06 3.56 -0.52
CA LEU A 113 6.38 2.32 -0.23
C LEU A 113 5.07 2.15 -1.02
N ALA A 114 4.29 3.22 -1.19
CA ALA A 114 3.06 3.19 -1.96
C ALA A 114 3.31 2.90 -3.45
N ARG A 115 4.31 3.57 -4.05
CA ARG A 115 4.69 3.35 -5.46
C ARG A 115 5.19 1.94 -5.70
N LEU A 116 6.03 1.40 -4.83
CA LEU A 116 6.52 0.03 -4.97
C LEU A 116 5.41 -1.00 -4.83
N ARG A 117 4.47 -0.82 -3.90
CA ARG A 117 3.28 -1.69 -3.84
C ARG A 117 2.46 -1.64 -5.13
N ALA A 118 2.32 -0.47 -5.75
CA ALA A 118 1.63 -0.35 -7.03
C ALA A 118 2.37 -1.06 -8.17
N LEU A 119 3.70 -0.94 -8.22
CA LEU A 119 4.56 -1.55 -9.25
C LEU A 119 4.67 -3.07 -9.12
N THR A 120 4.73 -3.60 -7.90
CA THR A 120 4.87 -5.03 -7.65
C THR A 120 3.54 -5.79 -7.74
N ARG A 121 2.43 -5.08 -7.98
CA ARG A 121 1.12 -5.69 -8.21
C ARG A 121 1.13 -6.47 -9.52
N ARG A 122 1.14 -7.81 -9.45
CA ARG A 122 1.06 -8.65 -10.64
C ARG A 122 -0.28 -8.46 -11.34
N GLN A 123 -0.30 -8.41 -12.69
CA GLN A 123 -1.53 -8.53 -13.46
C GLN A 123 -2.09 -9.94 -13.23
N GLY A 124 -3.09 -10.05 -12.38
CA GLY A 124 -3.70 -11.35 -12.00
C GLY A 124 -3.59 -11.68 -10.51
N ASP A 125 -2.65 -11.10 -9.77
CA ASP A 125 -2.79 -11.01 -8.34
C ASP A 125 -3.84 -9.93 -8.07
N VAL A 126 -5.04 -10.37 -7.80
CA VAL A 126 -5.97 -9.62 -6.98
C VAL A 126 -5.28 -9.53 -5.61
N VAL A 127 -4.31 -8.62 -5.46
CA VAL A 127 -3.97 -8.14 -4.14
C VAL A 127 -5.30 -7.62 -3.64
N ILE A 128 -5.78 -8.20 -2.57
CA ILE A 128 -6.96 -7.75 -1.86
C ILE A 128 -6.58 -6.40 -1.25
N ASP A 129 -6.43 -5.36 -2.10
CA ASP A 129 -6.50 -3.96 -1.68
C ASP A 129 -7.94 -3.62 -1.28
N GLU A 130 -8.81 -4.63 -1.29
CA GLU A 130 -10.20 -4.55 -0.94
C GLU A 130 -10.54 -5.63 0.09
N VAL A 131 -11.15 -5.24 1.17
CA VAL A 131 -11.78 -6.18 2.11
C VAL A 131 -13.27 -6.15 1.85
N SER A 132 -13.86 -7.32 1.55
CA SER A 132 -15.30 -7.43 1.29
C SER A 132 -16.02 -8.11 2.45
N PHE A 133 -17.22 -7.62 2.75
CA PHE A 133 -18.15 -8.24 3.71
C PHE A 133 -19.58 -8.01 3.21
N ALA A 134 -20.28 -9.09 2.87
CA ALA A 134 -21.61 -9.05 2.26
C ALA A 134 -21.63 -8.17 1.00
N ASP A 135 -22.39 -7.06 0.99
CA ASP A 135 -22.47 -6.10 -0.11
C ASP A 135 -21.46 -4.94 -0.04
N LEU A 136 -20.55 -4.95 0.96
CA LEU A 136 -19.53 -3.92 1.14
C LEU A 136 -18.19 -4.33 0.54
N THR A 137 -17.53 -3.35 -0.05
CA THR A 137 -16.12 -3.44 -0.46
C THR A 137 -15.37 -2.22 0.06
N LEU A 138 -14.32 -2.45 0.85
CA LEU A 138 -13.43 -1.43 1.40
C LEU A 138 -12.11 -1.46 0.65
N ASP A 139 -11.82 -0.41 -0.10
CA ASP A 139 -10.52 -0.23 -0.76
C ASP A 139 -9.48 0.20 0.29
N LEU A 140 -8.42 -0.60 0.43
CA LEU A 140 -7.38 -0.40 1.44
C LEU A 140 -6.37 0.68 1.03
N ALA A 141 -6.30 1.04 -0.25
CA ALA A 141 -5.38 2.05 -0.77
C ALA A 141 -6.02 3.45 -0.76
N THR A 142 -7.29 3.55 -1.17
CA THR A 142 -8.00 4.84 -1.26
C THR A 142 -8.81 5.17 -0.02
N HIS A 143 -9.08 4.21 0.88
CA HIS A 143 -10.00 4.30 2.02
C HIS A 143 -11.46 4.53 1.60
N ASP A 144 -11.82 4.16 0.38
CA ASP A 144 -13.19 4.26 -0.10
C ASP A 144 -13.98 3.01 0.28
N LEU A 145 -15.16 3.23 0.83
CA LEU A 145 -16.13 2.18 1.11
C LEU A 145 -17.22 2.21 0.06
N SER A 146 -17.43 1.11 -0.63
CA SER A 146 -18.43 0.98 -1.69
C SER A 146 -19.48 -0.09 -1.39
N CYS A 147 -20.68 0.13 -1.93
CA CYS A 147 -21.77 -0.82 -1.95
C CYS A 147 -22.52 -0.63 -3.29
N ASN A 148 -22.44 -1.61 -4.18
CA ASN A 148 -22.92 -1.50 -5.57
C ASN A 148 -22.34 -0.24 -6.26
N ASP A 149 -23.21 0.65 -6.78
CA ASP A 149 -22.81 1.89 -7.47
C ASP A 149 -22.55 3.09 -6.53
N ASN A 150 -22.72 2.91 -5.21
CA ASN A 150 -22.54 3.98 -4.23
C ASN A 150 -21.19 3.84 -3.52
N SER A 151 -20.51 4.95 -3.28
CA SER A 151 -19.27 4.97 -2.50
C SER A 151 -19.20 6.17 -1.57
N VAL A 152 -18.39 6.03 -0.50
CA VAL A 152 -18.10 7.08 0.46
C VAL A 152 -16.67 6.97 0.96
N HIS A 153 -15.95 8.07 1.00
CA HIS A 153 -14.61 8.11 1.55
C HIS A 153 -14.61 8.07 3.08
N LEU A 154 -13.70 7.26 3.67
CA LEU A 154 -13.52 7.15 5.12
C LEU A 154 -12.29 7.97 5.58
N SER A 155 -12.42 8.65 6.70
CA SER A 155 -11.26 9.22 7.39
C SER A 155 -10.36 8.10 7.94
N GLY A 156 -9.09 8.40 8.21
CA GLY A 156 -8.13 7.37 8.65
C GLY A 156 -8.61 6.54 9.85
N LYS A 157 -9.28 7.17 10.84
CA LYS A 157 -9.81 6.45 12.02
C LYS A 157 -11.08 5.64 11.71
N GLU A 158 -11.98 6.15 10.87
CA GLU A 158 -13.14 5.39 10.39
C GLU A 158 -12.70 4.14 9.61
N PHE A 159 -11.69 4.31 8.74
CA PHE A 159 -11.10 3.22 7.98
C PHE A 159 -10.52 2.13 8.89
N GLU A 160 -9.68 2.47 9.85
CA GLU A 160 -9.07 1.49 10.76
C GLU A 160 -10.13 0.75 11.60
N VAL A 161 -11.14 1.46 12.12
CA VAL A 161 -12.25 0.83 12.86
C VAL A 161 -13.01 -0.14 11.95
N LEU A 162 -13.40 0.28 10.75
CA LEU A 162 -14.18 -0.57 9.84
C LEU A 162 -13.36 -1.77 9.35
N LYS A 163 -12.09 -1.57 9.00
CA LYS A 163 -11.16 -2.63 8.60
C LYS A 163 -11.05 -3.72 9.66
N MET A 164 -10.94 -3.34 10.95
CA MET A 164 -10.94 -4.30 12.05
C MET A 164 -12.24 -5.09 12.16
N LEU A 165 -13.38 -4.43 11.99
CA LEU A 165 -14.70 -5.07 12.05
C LEU A 165 -14.88 -6.05 10.87
N MET A 166 -14.48 -5.64 9.64
CA MET A 166 -14.55 -6.48 8.44
C MET A 166 -13.60 -7.68 8.51
N GLY A 167 -12.39 -7.49 9.05
CA GLY A 167 -11.40 -8.57 9.23
C GLY A 167 -11.76 -9.57 10.33
N SER A 168 -12.72 -9.23 11.20
CA SER A 168 -13.17 -10.08 12.32
C SER A 168 -14.50 -10.77 12.04
N THR A 169 -14.68 -11.30 10.84
CA THR A 169 -15.93 -11.92 10.34
C THR A 169 -16.58 -12.81 11.39
N ALA A 170 -17.84 -12.52 11.73
CA ALA A 170 -18.65 -13.20 12.73
C ALA A 170 -18.14 -13.13 14.19
N ARG A 171 -17.04 -12.43 14.49
CA ARG A 171 -16.54 -12.25 15.87
C ARG A 171 -16.88 -10.85 16.39
N VAL A 172 -17.05 -10.76 17.70
CA VAL A 172 -17.21 -9.48 18.39
C VAL A 172 -15.84 -8.85 18.58
N VAL A 173 -15.69 -7.60 18.16
CA VAL A 173 -14.49 -6.79 18.44
C VAL A 173 -14.79 -5.95 19.68
N SER A 174 -13.99 -6.09 20.73
CA SER A 174 -14.20 -5.36 21.99
C SER A 174 -13.89 -3.86 21.80
N LYS A 175 -14.52 -3.01 22.62
CA LYS A 175 -14.21 -1.57 22.64
C LYS A 175 -12.75 -1.33 22.97
N GLN A 176 -12.17 -2.13 23.87
CA GLN A 176 -10.78 -2.01 24.29
C GLN A 176 -9.81 -2.38 23.13
N ASP A 177 -10.10 -3.45 22.38
CA ASP A 177 -9.29 -3.82 21.21
C ASP A 177 -9.31 -2.71 20.14
N LEU A 178 -10.50 -2.14 19.87
CA LEU A 178 -10.63 -0.99 18.96
C LEU A 178 -9.82 0.21 19.48
N LEU A 179 -9.95 0.54 20.76
CA LEU A 179 -9.25 1.67 21.36
C LEU A 179 -7.72 1.52 21.23
N VAL A 180 -7.18 0.38 21.66
CA VAL A 180 -5.75 0.12 21.66
C VAL A 180 -5.18 0.07 20.24
N ARG A 181 -5.85 -0.62 19.31
CA ARG A 181 -5.31 -0.79 17.95
C ARG A 181 -5.44 0.47 17.09
N VAL A 182 -6.51 1.27 17.26
CA VAL A 182 -6.76 2.44 16.42
C VAL A 182 -6.14 3.71 16.98
N TRP A 183 -6.05 3.84 18.32
CA TRP A 183 -5.50 5.05 18.98
C TRP A 183 -4.19 4.81 19.72
N GLY A 184 -3.77 3.56 19.92
CA GLY A 184 -2.59 3.20 20.70
C GLY A 184 -2.84 3.17 22.20
N THR A 185 -1.87 2.66 22.97
CA THR A 185 -1.94 2.56 24.42
C THR A 185 -1.77 3.91 25.14
N ASP A 186 -1.11 4.87 24.50
CA ASP A 186 -0.75 6.17 25.07
C ASP A 186 -1.63 7.32 24.56
N GLY A 187 -2.69 7.00 23.82
CA GLY A 187 -3.62 7.99 23.25
C GLY A 187 -4.58 8.56 24.30
N GLU A 188 -4.89 9.85 24.22
CA GLU A 188 -5.95 10.51 25.06
C GLU A 188 -7.38 10.06 24.68
N ALA A 189 -7.53 9.10 23.77
CA ALA A 189 -8.83 8.61 23.33
C ALA A 189 -9.51 7.77 24.43
N SER A 190 -10.82 7.88 24.52
CA SER A 190 -11.67 7.15 25.47
C SER A 190 -12.64 6.22 24.74
N GLU A 191 -13.36 5.39 25.49
CA GLU A 191 -14.44 4.56 24.92
C GLU A 191 -15.51 5.38 24.18
N ASN A 192 -15.74 6.64 24.60
CA ASN A 192 -16.63 7.57 23.91
C ASN A 192 -16.13 7.91 22.49
N SER A 193 -14.82 7.92 22.27
CA SER A 193 -14.24 8.11 20.93
C SER A 193 -14.64 6.95 20.03
N VAL A 194 -14.53 5.70 20.50
CA VAL A 194 -14.98 4.52 19.75
C VAL A 194 -16.47 4.63 19.38
N GLU A 195 -17.32 5.00 20.34
CA GLU A 195 -18.76 5.16 20.11
C GLU A 195 -19.10 6.22 19.06
N ALA A 196 -18.36 7.32 19.05
CA ALA A 196 -18.50 8.37 18.04
C ALA A 196 -18.19 7.86 16.63
N TYR A 197 -17.06 7.15 16.46
CA TYR A 197 -16.68 6.60 15.17
C TYR A 197 -17.62 5.49 14.70
N ILE A 198 -18.13 4.64 15.59
CA ILE A 198 -19.19 3.69 15.27
C ILE A 198 -20.46 4.41 14.77
N SER A 199 -20.81 5.54 15.39
CA SER A 199 -21.95 6.36 14.94
C SER A 199 -21.73 6.95 13.55
N PHE A 200 -20.52 7.45 13.26
CA PHE A 200 -20.18 7.96 11.93
C PHE A 200 -20.23 6.86 10.86
N LEU A 201 -19.67 5.70 11.14
CA LEU A 201 -19.71 4.56 10.23
C LEU A 201 -21.13 4.09 9.95
N ARG A 202 -22.01 4.02 10.97
CA ARG A 202 -23.43 3.69 10.76
C ARG A 202 -24.14 4.65 9.81
N LYS A 203 -23.85 5.95 9.92
CA LYS A 203 -24.40 6.96 9.00
C LYS A 203 -23.90 6.75 7.57
N LYS A 204 -22.61 6.44 7.40
CA LYS A 204 -22.02 6.18 6.09
C LYS A 204 -22.55 4.89 5.46
N LEU A 205 -22.71 3.81 6.23
CA LEU A 205 -23.36 2.58 5.76
C LEU A 205 -24.80 2.83 5.27
N GLY A 206 -25.56 3.62 6.02
CA GLY A 206 -26.90 4.03 5.61
C GLY A 206 -26.90 4.91 4.35
N HIS A 207 -25.90 5.79 4.18
CA HIS A 207 -25.77 6.67 3.02
C HIS A 207 -25.53 5.90 1.71
N ILE A 208 -24.70 4.83 1.75
CA ILE A 208 -24.45 3.96 0.59
C ILE A 208 -25.49 2.84 0.43
N HIS A 209 -26.54 2.84 1.23
CA HIS A 209 -27.65 1.87 1.19
C HIS A 209 -27.20 0.41 1.34
N SER A 210 -26.16 0.16 2.15
CA SER A 210 -25.70 -1.19 2.45
C SER A 210 -26.70 -1.97 3.32
N LYS A 211 -26.78 -3.27 3.09
CA LYS A 211 -27.48 -4.23 3.96
C LYS A 211 -26.71 -4.56 5.23
N VAL A 212 -25.47 -4.10 5.34
CA VAL A 212 -24.62 -4.35 6.49
C VAL A 212 -24.88 -3.31 7.57
N GLN A 213 -24.96 -3.77 8.81
CA GLN A 213 -25.07 -2.92 9.98
C GLN A 213 -24.00 -3.24 11.04
N ILE A 214 -23.62 -2.25 11.83
CA ILE A 214 -22.77 -2.44 13.01
C ILE A 214 -23.67 -2.66 14.22
N THR A 215 -23.72 -3.89 14.72
CA THR A 215 -24.50 -4.24 15.91
C THR A 215 -23.68 -4.03 17.17
N THR A 216 -24.30 -3.43 18.19
CA THR A 216 -23.71 -3.30 19.53
C THR A 216 -24.12 -4.49 20.39
N LEU A 217 -23.14 -5.26 20.86
CA LEU A 217 -23.35 -6.28 21.87
C LEU A 217 -22.96 -5.68 23.23
N ARG A 218 -23.98 -5.48 24.09
CA ARG A 218 -23.77 -4.85 25.39
C ARG A 218 -22.68 -5.53 26.19
N MET A 219 -21.74 -4.76 26.73
CA MET A 219 -20.59 -5.19 27.54
C MET A 219 -19.53 -6.02 26.76
N LEU A 220 -19.75 -6.35 25.48
CA LEU A 220 -18.82 -7.16 24.68
C LEU A 220 -18.12 -6.34 23.59
N GLY A 221 -18.85 -5.48 22.86
CA GLY A 221 -18.26 -4.69 21.78
C GLY A 221 -19.18 -4.56 20.56
N TYR A 222 -18.59 -4.64 19.37
CA TYR A 222 -19.24 -4.42 18.09
C TYR A 222 -18.99 -5.57 17.12
N ARG A 223 -19.96 -5.79 16.22
CA ARG A 223 -19.86 -6.79 15.16
C ARG A 223 -20.56 -6.28 13.90
N LEU A 224 -20.05 -6.64 12.72
CA LEU A 224 -20.76 -6.47 11.47
C LEU A 224 -21.74 -7.64 11.27
N GLU A 225 -22.94 -7.31 10.84
CA GLU A 225 -23.99 -8.26 10.50
C GLU A 225 -24.69 -7.84 9.21
N GLU A 226 -25.03 -8.80 8.37
CA GLU A 226 -25.92 -8.56 7.25
C GLU A 226 -27.36 -8.53 7.76
N PHE A 227 -28.10 -7.50 7.37
CA PHE A 227 -29.50 -7.36 7.72
C PHE A 227 -30.34 -8.03 6.63
N ASP A 228 -30.89 -9.22 6.90
CA ASP A 228 -31.90 -9.83 6.05
C ASP A 228 -33.17 -8.99 6.12
N LEU A 229 -33.41 -8.17 5.09
CA LEU A 229 -34.73 -7.56 4.93
C LEU A 229 -35.73 -8.70 4.74
N PRO A 230 -36.81 -8.77 5.50
CA PRO A 230 -37.85 -9.73 5.22
C PRO A 230 -38.33 -9.52 3.77
N ARG A 231 -38.26 -10.58 2.96
CA ARG A 231 -38.82 -10.57 1.61
C ARG A 231 -40.33 -10.34 1.74
N GLU A 232 -40.81 -9.19 1.25
CA GLU A 232 -42.23 -8.97 1.01
C GLU A 232 -42.75 -9.90 -0.07
#